data_d0b3c2eae2dccb5017793470df68c5f6
#
_entry.id   d0b3c2eae2dccb5017793470df68c5f6
#
_cell.length_a   1.000
_cell.length_b   1.000
_cell.length_c   1.000
_cell.angle_alpha   90.00
_cell.angle_beta   90.00
_cell.angle_gamma   90.00
#
_symmetry.space_group_name_H-M   'P 1'
#
loop_
_entity.id
_entity.type
_entity.pdbx_description
1 polymer ?
#
loop_
_entity_poly.entity_id
_entity_poly.type
_entity_poly.pdbx_seq_one_letter_code
_entity_poly.pdbx_strand_id
1 'polypeptide(L)'
;MGDLHGDLGHALQAFRTFADRGVRVIVQLGDWGVLWPGRNWQIDLNKISRALSRQNQAMFFLAGNHDWHPKLATYPVDPDGLRWIANNVAHLPRGYRTQIGGFTLAALGGANSIDRRLRKEGESWWPEEKITEADLRRLGTERADILVGHDAPLMDEATLDERARDLGFSTDDIRYATESRVMFRRAVLQTRPRLTLGGHYHQFHDQVLNVPGASYPTRVVVLDMNGKNRVNLAILDATTLDLEFLYRNGDPAVPDTHEPERTDDGRPGS
;
A
#
# COMPACT_ATOMS: atom_id res chain seq x y z
N MET A 1 -3.00 -0.07 6.71
CA MET A 1 -4.29 -0.10 5.98
C MET A 1 -3.99 -0.25 4.50
N GLY A 2 -4.61 -1.22 3.84
CA GLY A 2 -4.45 -1.50 2.40
C GLY A 2 -5.28 -0.57 1.51
N ASP A 3 -5.52 -1.00 0.27
CA ASP A 3 -6.14 -0.23 -0.80
C ASP A 3 -7.55 0.25 -0.47
N LEU A 4 -7.86 1.50 -0.78
CA LEU A 4 -9.15 2.13 -0.49
C LEU A 4 -9.93 2.56 -1.73
N HIS A 5 -9.26 2.81 -2.85
CA HIS A 5 -9.87 3.26 -4.12
C HIS A 5 -10.90 4.39 -3.94
N GLY A 6 -10.67 5.28 -2.98
CA GLY A 6 -11.54 6.40 -2.68
C GLY A 6 -12.82 6.06 -1.91
N ASP A 7 -12.92 4.87 -1.30
CA ASP A 7 -14.02 4.53 -0.39
C ASP A 7 -13.89 5.29 0.94
N LEU A 8 -14.51 6.47 0.95
CA LEU A 8 -14.54 7.32 2.14
C LEU A 8 -15.26 6.64 3.33
N GLY A 9 -16.31 5.85 3.06
CA GLY A 9 -17.05 5.15 4.11
C GLY A 9 -16.19 4.14 4.83
N HIS A 10 -15.41 3.35 4.08
CA HIS A 10 -14.44 2.40 4.62
C HIS A 10 -13.35 3.11 5.43
N ALA A 11 -12.76 4.18 4.88
CA ALA A 11 -11.73 4.94 5.56
C ALA A 11 -12.20 5.50 6.92
N LEU A 12 -13.37 6.15 6.95
CA LEU A 12 -13.93 6.71 8.17
C LEU A 12 -14.26 5.66 9.23
N GLN A 13 -14.67 4.47 8.82
CA GLN A 13 -14.88 3.36 9.75
C GLN A 13 -13.57 2.80 10.26
N ALA A 14 -12.57 2.59 9.39
CA ALA A 14 -11.23 2.15 9.79
C ALA A 14 -10.60 3.08 10.83
N PHE A 15 -10.74 4.40 10.67
CA PHE A 15 -10.22 5.36 11.65
C PHE A 15 -10.87 5.19 13.05
N ARG A 16 -12.16 4.90 13.12
CA ARG A 16 -12.85 4.61 14.40
C ARG A 16 -12.33 3.31 15.00
N THR A 17 -12.27 2.24 14.20
CA THR A 17 -11.73 0.95 14.61
C THR A 17 -10.33 1.11 15.20
N PHE A 18 -9.45 1.86 14.52
CA PHE A 18 -8.10 2.13 15.01
C PHE A 18 -8.10 2.98 16.29
N ALA A 19 -8.97 3.99 16.39
CA ALA A 19 -9.08 4.82 17.61
C ALA A 19 -9.54 4.01 18.82
N ASP A 20 -10.51 3.11 18.65
CA ASP A 20 -11.03 2.21 19.68
C ASP A 20 -9.94 1.24 20.20
N ARG A 21 -8.93 0.96 19.37
CA ARG A 21 -7.74 0.16 19.71
C ARG A 21 -6.54 1.02 20.17
N GLY A 22 -6.73 2.32 20.37
CA GLY A 22 -5.68 3.24 20.82
C GLY A 22 -4.66 3.65 19.75
N VAL A 23 -4.85 3.29 18.48
CA VAL A 23 -3.93 3.63 17.38
C VAL A 23 -4.05 5.12 17.05
N ARG A 24 -2.91 5.82 17.02
CA ARG A 24 -2.81 7.26 16.73
C ARG A 24 -2.15 7.56 15.39
N VAL A 25 -1.32 6.64 14.90
CA VAL A 25 -0.59 6.79 13.64
C VAL A 25 -1.07 5.72 12.68
N ILE A 26 -1.52 6.14 11.50
CA ILE A 26 -2.04 5.27 10.46
C ILE A 26 -1.12 5.38 9.24
N VAL A 27 -0.69 4.25 8.70
CA VAL A 27 0.00 4.17 7.40
C VAL A 27 -0.94 3.52 6.40
N GLN A 28 -1.26 4.25 5.32
CA GLN A 28 -2.05 3.76 4.19
C GLN A 28 -1.08 3.38 3.05
N LEU A 29 -1.22 2.17 2.53
CA LEU A 29 -0.21 1.50 1.71
C LEU A 29 -0.37 1.73 0.20
N GLY A 30 -0.97 2.84 -0.21
CA GLY A 30 -1.18 3.18 -1.63
C GLY A 30 -2.59 2.85 -2.13
N ASP A 31 -2.91 3.33 -3.33
CA ASP A 31 -4.26 3.26 -3.88
C ASP A 31 -5.31 3.86 -2.93
N TRP A 32 -4.93 5.00 -2.35
CA TRP A 32 -5.86 5.76 -1.52
C TRP A 32 -7.04 6.29 -2.34
N GLY A 33 -6.77 6.78 -3.56
CA GLY A 33 -7.78 7.16 -4.54
C GLY A 33 -8.62 8.39 -4.16
N VAL A 34 -8.30 9.10 -3.07
CA VAL A 34 -8.99 10.35 -2.68
C VAL A 34 -8.54 11.50 -3.56
N LEU A 35 -7.24 11.66 -3.75
CA LEU A 35 -6.70 12.60 -4.74
C LEU A 35 -6.86 11.98 -6.13
N TRP A 36 -7.93 12.33 -6.83
CA TRP A 36 -8.22 11.81 -8.16
C TRP A 36 -8.86 12.87 -9.04
N PRO A 37 -8.50 12.98 -10.35
CA PRO A 37 -9.13 13.91 -11.27
C PRO A 37 -10.64 13.68 -11.36
N GLY A 38 -11.40 14.79 -11.44
CA GLY A 38 -12.86 14.72 -11.54
C GLY A 38 -13.63 14.43 -10.25
N ARG A 39 -12.93 14.08 -9.16
CA ARG A 39 -13.55 13.93 -7.82
C ARG A 39 -13.54 15.27 -7.06
N ASN A 40 -14.46 15.40 -6.11
CA ASN A 40 -14.45 16.50 -5.15
C ASN A 40 -13.44 16.21 -4.03
N TRP A 41 -12.18 15.89 -4.41
CA TRP A 41 -11.14 15.44 -3.50
C TRP A 41 -10.89 16.39 -2.32
N GLN A 42 -11.04 17.71 -2.50
CA GLN A 42 -10.89 18.68 -1.41
C GLN A 42 -11.94 18.45 -0.32
N ILE A 43 -13.18 18.16 -0.72
CA ILE A 43 -14.27 17.87 0.22
C ILE A 43 -13.97 16.57 0.98
N ASP A 44 -13.55 15.54 0.28
CA ASP A 44 -13.25 14.24 0.89
C ASP A 44 -12.01 14.32 1.78
N LEU A 45 -10.95 15.00 1.37
CA LEU A 45 -9.77 15.27 2.19
C LEU A 45 -10.15 16.03 3.47
N ASN A 46 -11.00 17.05 3.38
CA ASN A 46 -11.47 17.79 4.55
C ASN A 46 -12.27 16.91 5.52
N LYS A 47 -13.12 16.00 5.01
CA LYS A 47 -13.85 15.03 5.86
C LYS A 47 -12.90 14.08 6.58
N ILE A 48 -11.90 13.56 5.86
CA ILE A 48 -10.85 12.68 6.40
C ILE A 48 -10.05 13.41 7.48
N SER A 49 -9.53 14.59 7.18
CA SER A 49 -8.73 15.37 8.14
C SER A 49 -9.52 15.69 9.41
N ARG A 50 -10.80 16.07 9.29
CA ARG A 50 -11.67 16.30 10.44
C ARG A 50 -11.93 15.03 11.25
N ALA A 51 -12.11 13.89 10.60
CA ALA A 51 -12.32 12.61 11.27
C ALA A 51 -11.10 12.19 12.07
N LEU A 52 -9.92 12.28 11.48
CA LEU A 52 -8.64 12.02 12.13
C LEU A 52 -8.41 12.95 13.33
N SER A 53 -8.69 14.27 13.16
CA SER A 53 -8.55 15.25 14.26
C SER A 53 -9.45 14.92 15.45
N ARG A 54 -10.71 14.51 15.21
CA ARG A 54 -11.65 14.12 16.27
C ARG A 54 -11.16 12.93 17.08
N GLN A 55 -10.33 12.08 16.49
CA GLN A 55 -9.81 10.87 17.10
C GLN A 55 -8.35 11.00 17.55
N ASN A 56 -7.79 12.22 17.45
CA ASN A 56 -6.39 12.51 17.73
C ASN A 56 -5.45 11.58 16.96
N GLN A 57 -5.70 11.43 15.64
CA GLN A 57 -4.94 10.58 14.71
C GLN A 57 -4.26 11.41 13.63
N ALA A 58 -3.15 10.88 13.12
CA ALA A 58 -2.51 11.31 11.89
C ALA A 58 -2.42 10.14 10.90
N MET A 59 -2.57 10.43 9.61
CA MET A 59 -2.43 9.46 8.55
C MET A 59 -1.27 9.84 7.63
N PHE A 60 -0.40 8.87 7.41
CA PHE A 60 0.66 8.90 6.42
C PHE A 60 0.30 7.93 5.29
N PHE A 61 0.52 8.29 4.04
CA PHE A 61 0.17 7.41 2.92
C PHE A 61 1.27 7.34 1.88
N LEU A 62 1.33 6.21 1.20
CA LEU A 62 2.12 6.00 0.00
C LEU A 62 1.27 6.31 -1.23
N ALA A 63 1.90 6.65 -2.34
CA ALA A 63 1.21 6.62 -3.62
C ALA A 63 1.26 5.18 -4.19
N GLY A 64 0.11 4.66 -4.60
CA GLY A 64 -0.02 3.46 -5.41
C GLY A 64 -0.12 3.80 -6.90
N ASN A 65 -0.61 2.87 -7.72
CA ASN A 65 -0.84 3.12 -9.14
C ASN A 65 -2.19 3.82 -9.41
N HIS A 66 -3.14 3.78 -8.48
CA HIS A 66 -4.41 4.51 -8.52
C HIS A 66 -4.37 5.80 -7.68
N ASP A 67 -3.25 6.53 -7.71
CA ASP A 67 -3.13 7.83 -7.07
C ASP A 67 -2.66 8.89 -8.08
N TRP A 68 -3.08 10.13 -7.87
CA TRP A 68 -2.79 11.24 -8.80
C TRP A 68 -1.38 11.80 -8.60
N HIS A 69 -0.39 11.12 -9.16
CA HIS A 69 1.02 11.47 -9.02
C HIS A 69 1.36 12.93 -9.37
N PRO A 70 0.89 13.50 -10.51
CA PRO A 70 1.14 14.91 -10.82
C PRO A 70 0.58 15.85 -9.76
N LYS A 71 -0.58 15.53 -9.17
CA LYS A 71 -1.14 16.34 -8.10
C LYS A 71 -0.32 16.25 -6.83
N LEU A 72 0.14 15.06 -6.44
CA LEU A 72 1.04 14.90 -5.30
C LEU A 72 2.33 15.69 -5.48
N ALA A 73 2.87 15.74 -6.69
CA ALA A 73 4.09 16.50 -6.99
C ALA A 73 3.93 18.01 -6.81
N THR A 74 2.69 18.56 -6.81
CA THR A 74 2.46 20.00 -6.56
C THR A 74 2.63 20.40 -5.10
N TYR A 75 2.61 19.46 -4.15
CA TYR A 75 2.89 19.75 -2.76
C TYR A 75 4.41 19.71 -2.52
N PRO A 76 4.99 20.67 -1.82
CA PRO A 76 6.43 20.68 -1.53
C PRO A 76 6.77 19.49 -0.62
N VAL A 77 8.03 19.09 -0.64
CA VAL A 77 8.61 18.26 0.42
C VAL A 77 9.09 19.19 1.51
N ASP A 78 8.53 19.06 2.69
CA ASP A 78 8.88 19.87 3.84
C ASP A 78 10.21 19.44 4.46
N PRO A 79 10.79 20.22 5.37
CA PRO A 79 12.08 19.89 6.01
C PRO A 79 12.09 18.55 6.76
N ASP A 80 10.93 18.04 7.17
CA ASP A 80 10.76 16.69 7.77
C ASP A 80 10.79 15.55 6.75
N GLY A 81 10.89 15.87 5.45
CA GLY A 81 10.90 14.89 4.35
C GLY A 81 9.52 14.45 3.87
N LEU A 82 8.46 14.98 4.44
CA LEU A 82 7.07 14.63 4.10
C LEU A 82 6.45 15.63 3.11
N ARG A 83 5.33 15.23 2.48
CA ARG A 83 4.46 16.15 1.74
C ARG A 83 3.14 16.28 2.47
N TRP A 84 2.98 17.32 3.25
CA TRP A 84 1.74 17.60 3.96
C TRP A 84 0.66 18.08 2.99
N ILE A 85 -0.45 17.36 2.93
CA ILE A 85 -1.61 17.72 2.10
C ILE A 85 -2.78 18.23 2.94
N ALA A 86 -2.74 17.98 4.26
CA ALA A 86 -3.57 18.55 5.32
C ALA A 86 -2.79 18.51 6.63
N ASN A 87 -3.30 19.15 7.70
CA ASN A 87 -2.59 19.28 8.98
C ASN A 87 -2.23 17.93 9.64
N ASN A 88 -2.93 16.87 9.30
CA ASN A 88 -2.76 15.53 9.85
C ASN A 88 -2.77 14.42 8.79
N VAL A 89 -2.53 14.79 7.53
CA VAL A 89 -2.42 13.86 6.41
C VAL A 89 -1.18 14.22 5.60
N ALA A 90 -0.22 13.30 5.50
CA ALA A 90 1.01 13.49 4.77
C ALA A 90 1.32 12.31 3.84
N HIS A 91 1.81 12.62 2.65
CA HIS A 91 2.40 11.63 1.74
C HIS A 91 3.84 11.33 2.15
N LEU A 92 4.17 10.05 2.16
CA LEU A 92 5.52 9.50 2.32
C LEU A 92 6.21 9.42 0.95
N PRO A 93 7.13 10.32 0.58
CA PRO A 93 7.86 10.21 -0.68
C PRO A 93 8.69 8.93 -0.75
N ARG A 94 8.95 8.44 -1.96
CA ARG A 94 9.82 7.29 -2.18
C ARG A 94 11.22 7.55 -1.64
N GLY A 95 11.73 6.66 -0.83
CA GLY A 95 13.01 6.80 -0.13
C GLY A 95 12.92 7.50 1.23
N TYR A 96 11.73 7.92 1.66
CA TYR A 96 11.53 8.45 3.01
C TYR A 96 11.94 7.41 4.06
N ARG A 97 12.62 7.85 5.12
CA ARG A 97 13.06 7.00 6.23
C ARG A 97 12.78 7.69 7.56
N THR A 98 12.35 6.92 8.54
CA THR A 98 12.08 7.39 9.90
C THR A 98 12.28 6.26 10.90
N GLN A 99 12.06 6.55 12.17
CA GLN A 99 12.06 5.53 13.23
C GLN A 99 10.71 5.44 13.91
N ILE A 100 10.28 4.21 14.20
CA ILE A 100 9.08 3.91 14.98
C ILE A 100 9.41 2.80 15.98
N GLY A 101 9.11 2.99 17.27
CA GLY A 101 9.33 1.99 18.31
C GLY A 101 10.76 1.45 18.41
N GLY A 102 11.76 2.21 17.93
CA GLY A 102 13.16 1.76 17.86
C GLY A 102 13.55 1.05 16.57
N PHE A 103 12.62 0.80 15.65
CA PHE A 103 12.86 0.20 14.34
C PHE A 103 12.94 1.27 13.24
N THR A 104 13.83 1.07 12.28
CA THR A 104 13.92 1.92 11.10
C THR A 104 12.85 1.52 10.09
N LEU A 105 11.98 2.47 9.72
CA LEU A 105 11.01 2.35 8.63
C LEU A 105 11.52 3.05 7.38
N ALA A 106 11.40 2.40 6.23
CA ALA A 106 11.62 2.99 4.91
C ALA A 106 10.36 2.87 4.05
N ALA A 107 10.14 3.83 3.15
CA ALA A 107 8.95 3.92 2.30
C ALA A 107 9.29 3.88 0.82
N LEU A 108 8.57 3.04 0.05
CA LEU A 108 8.71 2.92 -1.40
C LEU A 108 7.35 2.69 -2.05
N GLY A 109 6.59 3.75 -2.29
CA GLY A 109 5.33 3.69 -3.02
C GLY A 109 5.51 3.46 -4.52
N GLY A 110 4.40 3.20 -5.20
CA GLY A 110 4.32 2.93 -6.63
C GLY A 110 4.17 1.45 -6.95
N ALA A 111 3.50 1.18 -8.07
CA ALA A 111 3.37 -0.13 -8.70
C ALA A 111 3.00 0.08 -10.18
N ASN A 112 3.25 -0.91 -11.01
CA ASN A 112 2.85 -0.85 -12.41
C ASN A 112 1.41 -1.36 -12.60
N SER A 113 0.54 -0.54 -13.15
CA SER A 113 -0.86 -0.87 -13.45
C SER A 113 -0.97 -1.99 -14.49
N ILE A 114 -1.45 -3.17 -14.10
CA ILE A 114 -1.69 -4.27 -15.06
C ILE A 114 -2.73 -3.89 -16.12
N ASP A 115 -3.67 -3.01 -15.77
CA ASP A 115 -4.73 -2.51 -16.65
C ASP A 115 -4.37 -1.22 -17.41
N ARG A 116 -3.07 -0.84 -17.46
CA ARG A 116 -2.57 0.39 -18.10
C ARG A 116 -3.18 0.64 -19.48
N ARG A 117 -3.32 -0.41 -20.31
CA ARG A 117 -3.85 -0.29 -21.67
C ARG A 117 -5.33 0.09 -21.72
N LEU A 118 -6.07 -0.08 -20.63
CA LEU A 118 -7.46 0.30 -20.48
C LEU A 118 -7.62 1.73 -19.96
N ARG A 119 -6.51 2.39 -19.63
CA ARG A 119 -6.47 3.73 -19.05
C ARG A 119 -5.92 4.74 -20.03
N LYS A 120 -6.15 6.02 -19.72
CA LYS A 120 -5.68 7.15 -20.53
C LYS A 120 -4.62 7.93 -19.80
N GLU A 121 -3.45 8.11 -20.44
CA GLU A 121 -2.34 8.89 -19.88
C GLU A 121 -2.77 10.33 -19.64
N GLY A 122 -2.39 10.85 -18.46
CA GLY A 122 -2.73 12.19 -17.99
C GLY A 122 -4.14 12.34 -17.42
N GLU A 123 -5.01 11.31 -17.53
CA GLU A 123 -6.38 11.34 -17.00
C GLU A 123 -6.63 10.26 -15.93
N SER A 124 -6.21 9.03 -16.21
CA SER A 124 -6.43 7.89 -15.33
C SER A 124 -5.21 6.99 -15.18
N TRP A 125 -4.10 7.34 -15.81
CA TRP A 125 -2.81 6.69 -15.70
C TRP A 125 -1.68 7.70 -15.86
N TRP A 126 -0.61 7.50 -15.11
CA TRP A 126 0.58 8.35 -15.12
C TRP A 126 1.84 7.49 -15.06
N PRO A 127 2.86 7.78 -15.91
CA PRO A 127 4.12 7.02 -15.92
C PRO A 127 4.90 7.11 -14.60
N GLU A 128 4.60 8.08 -13.76
CA GLU A 128 5.16 8.27 -12.43
C GLU A 128 4.73 7.18 -11.43
N GLU A 129 3.77 6.31 -11.77
CA GLU A 129 3.43 5.15 -10.95
C GLU A 129 4.64 4.20 -10.76
N LYS A 130 5.53 4.14 -11.76
CA LYS A 130 6.68 3.23 -11.79
C LYS A 130 7.69 3.50 -10.68
N ILE A 131 8.17 2.42 -10.06
CA ILE A 131 9.39 2.46 -9.25
C ILE A 131 10.60 2.54 -10.19
N THR A 132 11.48 3.50 -9.98
CA THR A 132 12.63 3.77 -10.85
C THR A 132 13.97 3.49 -10.16
N GLU A 133 15.06 3.40 -10.95
CA GLU A 133 16.42 3.35 -10.41
C GLU A 133 16.78 4.55 -9.51
N ALA A 134 16.19 5.71 -9.82
CA ALA A 134 16.39 6.90 -8.98
C ALA A 134 15.69 6.73 -7.61
N ASP A 135 14.57 6.02 -7.56
CA ASP A 135 13.86 5.73 -6.31
C ASP A 135 14.66 4.75 -5.46
N LEU A 136 15.24 3.71 -6.05
CA LEU A 136 16.12 2.78 -5.36
C LEU A 136 17.38 3.45 -4.82
N ARG A 137 17.97 4.39 -5.58
CA ARG A 137 19.10 5.18 -5.08
C ARG A 137 18.72 6.07 -3.89
N ARG A 138 17.53 6.70 -3.92
CA ARG A 138 17.02 7.50 -2.78
C ARG A 138 16.72 6.64 -1.56
N LEU A 139 16.18 5.44 -1.77
CA LEU A 139 15.92 4.49 -0.69
C LEU A 139 17.22 4.13 0.04
N GLY A 140 18.35 4.07 -0.69
CA GLY A 140 19.66 3.74 -0.15
C GLY A 140 19.84 2.26 0.13
N THR A 141 21.05 1.88 0.53
CA THR A 141 21.44 0.49 0.83
C THR A 141 21.51 0.21 2.34
N GLU A 142 21.23 1.21 3.16
CA GLU A 142 21.18 1.05 4.59
C GLU A 142 20.00 0.14 4.96
N ARG A 143 20.23 -0.69 5.97
CA ARG A 143 19.20 -1.56 6.48
C ARG A 143 17.97 -0.75 6.94
N ALA A 144 16.78 -1.26 6.64
CA ALA A 144 15.53 -0.84 7.25
C ALA A 144 14.87 -2.05 7.92
N ASP A 145 14.36 -1.92 9.14
CA ASP A 145 13.67 -3.04 9.79
C ASP A 145 12.29 -3.27 9.17
N ILE A 146 11.64 -2.19 8.72
CA ILE A 146 10.34 -2.19 8.07
C ILE A 146 10.47 -1.49 6.72
N LEU A 147 10.01 -2.13 5.65
CA LEU A 147 9.82 -1.53 4.35
C LEU A 147 8.32 -1.48 4.04
N VAL A 148 7.75 -0.27 4.00
CA VAL A 148 6.37 -0.08 3.55
C VAL A 148 6.35 0.28 2.07
N GLY A 149 5.48 -0.38 1.31
CA GLY A 149 5.32 -0.17 -0.12
C GLY A 149 3.87 -0.22 -0.55
N HIS A 150 3.62 -0.02 -1.85
CA HIS A 150 2.33 -0.37 -2.43
C HIS A 150 2.41 -1.73 -3.09
N ASP A 151 3.49 -1.98 -3.86
CA ASP A 151 3.78 -3.27 -4.45
C ASP A 151 4.37 -4.27 -3.43
N ALA A 152 4.58 -5.50 -3.86
CA ALA A 152 5.22 -6.56 -3.08
C ALA A 152 6.43 -7.14 -3.83
N PRO A 153 7.40 -7.76 -3.13
CA PRO A 153 8.46 -8.49 -3.82
C PRO A 153 7.85 -9.67 -4.58
N LEU A 154 8.61 -10.17 -5.58
CA LEU A 154 8.26 -11.40 -6.26
C LEU A 154 7.97 -12.51 -5.24
N MET A 155 6.72 -12.93 -5.19
CA MET A 155 6.21 -14.06 -4.42
C MET A 155 5.85 -15.19 -5.38
N ASP A 156 4.78 -15.88 -5.20
CA ASP A 156 4.29 -16.91 -6.14
C ASP A 156 3.84 -16.27 -7.47
N GLU A 157 4.80 -16.05 -8.39
CA GLU A 157 4.53 -15.43 -9.68
C GLU A 157 3.60 -16.29 -10.55
N ALA A 158 3.70 -17.61 -10.44
CA ALA A 158 2.91 -18.51 -11.28
C ALA A 158 1.41 -18.31 -10.99
N THR A 159 1.02 -18.27 -9.72
CA THR A 159 -0.37 -18.08 -9.31
C THR A 159 -0.88 -16.68 -9.68
N LEU A 160 -0.07 -15.62 -9.48
CA LEU A 160 -0.45 -14.26 -9.85
C LEU A 160 -0.63 -14.11 -11.36
N ASP A 161 0.27 -14.69 -12.14
CA ASP A 161 0.23 -14.62 -13.60
C ASP A 161 -0.92 -15.47 -14.18
N GLU A 162 -1.23 -16.63 -13.60
CA GLU A 162 -2.39 -17.44 -13.97
C GLU A 162 -3.69 -16.69 -13.72
N ARG A 163 -3.86 -16.13 -12.52
CA ARG A 163 -5.02 -15.30 -12.20
C ARG A 163 -5.17 -14.10 -13.14
N ALA A 164 -4.06 -13.43 -13.48
CA ALA A 164 -4.09 -12.32 -14.42
C ALA A 164 -4.55 -12.77 -15.83
N ARG A 165 -4.12 -13.95 -16.30
CA ARG A 165 -4.61 -14.54 -17.56
C ARG A 165 -6.07 -14.88 -17.51
N ASP A 166 -6.56 -15.45 -16.41
CA ASP A 166 -7.97 -15.78 -16.19
C ASP A 166 -8.86 -14.52 -16.22
N LEU A 167 -8.32 -13.38 -15.76
CA LEU A 167 -8.97 -12.06 -15.85
C LEU A 167 -8.84 -11.43 -17.24
N GLY A 168 -8.19 -12.07 -18.21
CA GLY A 168 -8.09 -11.62 -19.60
C GLY A 168 -6.94 -10.64 -19.88
N PHE A 169 -5.99 -10.48 -18.95
CA PHE A 169 -4.81 -9.67 -19.20
C PHE A 169 -3.83 -10.36 -20.16
N SER A 170 -3.22 -9.60 -21.04
CA SER A 170 -2.25 -10.11 -21.99
C SER A 170 -0.89 -10.35 -21.34
N THR A 171 -0.05 -11.14 -22.03
CA THR A 171 1.35 -11.35 -21.62
C THR A 171 2.13 -10.04 -21.45
N ASP A 172 1.83 -9.03 -22.28
CA ASP A 172 2.47 -7.70 -22.17
C ASP A 172 2.03 -6.94 -20.93
N ASP A 173 0.77 -7.06 -20.52
CA ASP A 173 0.26 -6.46 -19.29
C ASP A 173 0.90 -7.10 -18.07
N ILE A 174 0.96 -8.43 -18.07
CA ILE A 174 1.58 -9.21 -17.00
C ILE A 174 3.07 -8.87 -16.90
N ARG A 175 3.79 -8.82 -18.03
CA ARG A 175 5.21 -8.42 -18.06
C ARG A 175 5.41 -7.03 -17.46
N TYR A 176 4.55 -6.07 -17.84
CA TYR A 176 4.61 -4.71 -17.30
C TYR A 176 4.40 -4.68 -15.77
N ALA A 177 3.43 -5.42 -15.26
CA ALA A 177 3.23 -5.56 -13.81
C ALA A 177 4.43 -6.23 -13.11
N THR A 178 5.01 -7.25 -13.73
CA THR A 178 6.18 -7.96 -13.20
C THR A 178 7.42 -7.06 -13.07
N GLU A 179 7.61 -6.09 -13.97
CA GLU A 179 8.73 -5.12 -13.86
C GLU A 179 8.71 -4.39 -12.51
N SER A 180 7.54 -4.02 -12.00
CA SER A 180 7.39 -3.36 -10.70
C SER A 180 7.75 -4.29 -9.54
N ARG A 181 7.26 -5.54 -9.58
CA ARG A 181 7.60 -6.57 -8.57
C ARG A 181 9.11 -6.80 -8.49
N VAL A 182 9.79 -6.83 -9.66
CA VAL A 182 11.26 -6.94 -9.71
C VAL A 182 11.93 -5.76 -9.03
N MET A 183 11.47 -4.55 -9.30
CA MET A 183 12.03 -3.33 -8.68
C MET A 183 11.80 -3.33 -7.16
N PHE A 184 10.61 -3.72 -6.70
CA PHE A 184 10.33 -3.82 -5.27
C PHE A 184 11.16 -4.92 -4.59
N ARG A 185 11.35 -6.09 -5.25
CA ARG A 185 12.27 -7.14 -4.77
C ARG A 185 13.69 -6.61 -4.61
N ARG A 186 14.19 -5.81 -5.54
CA ARG A 186 15.53 -5.17 -5.41
C ARG A 186 15.60 -4.27 -4.20
N ALA A 187 14.53 -3.50 -3.90
CA ALA A 187 14.46 -2.71 -2.67
C ALA A 187 14.55 -3.59 -1.41
N VAL A 188 13.86 -4.72 -1.39
CA VAL A 188 13.94 -5.69 -0.28
C VAL A 188 15.36 -6.25 -0.15
N LEU A 189 16.00 -6.67 -1.24
CA LEU A 189 17.38 -7.18 -1.23
C LEU A 189 18.38 -6.13 -0.73
N GLN A 190 18.16 -4.87 -1.09
CA GLN A 190 19.02 -3.74 -0.77
C GLN A 190 18.88 -3.30 0.70
N THR A 191 17.65 -3.29 1.24
CA THR A 191 17.37 -2.80 2.60
C THR A 191 17.26 -3.91 3.65
N ARG A 192 17.08 -5.17 3.23
CA ARG A 192 17.01 -6.36 4.07
C ARG A 192 16.07 -6.19 5.28
N PRO A 193 14.79 -5.91 5.06
CA PRO A 193 13.85 -5.65 6.15
C PRO A 193 13.49 -6.95 6.90
N ARG A 194 13.03 -6.82 8.15
CA ARG A 194 12.38 -7.90 8.90
C ARG A 194 10.93 -8.06 8.46
N LEU A 195 10.30 -6.93 8.10
CA LEU A 195 8.90 -6.87 7.72
C LEU A 195 8.73 -5.99 6.48
N THR A 196 7.99 -6.48 5.48
CA THR A 196 7.44 -5.64 4.40
C THR A 196 5.93 -5.61 4.48
N LEU A 197 5.34 -4.44 4.24
CA LEU A 197 3.89 -4.25 4.18
C LEU A 197 3.53 -3.62 2.83
N GLY A 198 2.58 -4.22 2.11
CA GLY A 198 2.12 -3.78 0.80
C GLY A 198 0.62 -3.92 0.60
N GLY A 199 0.13 -3.60 -0.61
CA GLY A 199 -1.25 -3.73 -1.08
C GLY A 199 -1.30 -4.20 -2.53
N HIS A 200 -2.04 -3.50 -3.41
CA HIS A 200 -2.03 -3.64 -4.87
C HIS A 200 -2.71 -4.88 -5.46
N TYR A 201 -2.57 -6.04 -4.83
CA TYR A 201 -3.03 -7.31 -5.41
C TYR A 201 -4.50 -7.61 -5.13
N HIS A 202 -5.16 -6.81 -4.30
CA HIS A 202 -6.54 -7.03 -3.87
C HIS A 202 -6.75 -8.44 -3.30
N GLN A 203 -5.73 -8.93 -2.60
CA GLN A 203 -5.71 -10.24 -1.98
C GLN A 203 -4.75 -10.21 -0.78
N PHE A 204 -5.17 -10.80 0.33
CA PHE A 204 -4.32 -10.92 1.50
C PHE A 204 -3.24 -11.99 1.29
N HIS A 205 -1.99 -11.66 1.64
CA HIS A 205 -0.88 -12.61 1.72
C HIS A 205 -0.07 -12.35 2.98
N ASP A 206 0.39 -13.43 3.61
CA ASP A 206 1.34 -13.40 4.73
C ASP A 206 2.35 -14.52 4.52
N GLN A 207 3.54 -14.19 4.11
CA GLN A 207 4.56 -15.13 3.67
C GLN A 207 5.92 -14.76 4.24
N VAL A 208 6.86 -15.69 4.13
CA VAL A 208 8.25 -15.52 4.56
C VAL A 208 9.18 -15.62 3.36
N LEU A 209 10.04 -14.64 3.20
CA LEU A 209 11.05 -14.57 2.15
C LEU A 209 12.45 -14.64 2.76
N ASN A 210 13.26 -15.59 2.31
CA ASN A 210 14.67 -15.63 2.67
C ASN A 210 15.46 -14.65 1.79
N VAL A 211 16.04 -13.62 2.42
CA VAL A 211 16.82 -12.58 1.74
C VAL A 211 18.31 -12.91 1.87
N PRO A 212 19.04 -13.07 0.75
CA PRO A 212 20.47 -13.32 0.80
C PRO A 212 21.24 -12.25 1.59
N GLY A 213 22.11 -12.68 2.48
CA GLY A 213 22.92 -11.78 3.33
C GLY A 213 22.18 -11.17 4.53
N ALA A 214 20.90 -11.49 4.75
CA ALA A 214 20.21 -11.21 5.99
C ALA A 214 20.35 -12.40 6.96
N SER A 215 20.47 -12.11 8.25
CA SER A 215 20.55 -13.13 9.31
C SER A 215 19.18 -13.61 9.82
N TYR A 216 18.10 -13.16 9.18
CA TYR A 216 16.72 -13.45 9.52
C TYR A 216 15.88 -13.44 8.24
N PRO A 217 14.75 -14.15 8.21
CA PRO A 217 13.81 -14.06 7.11
C PRO A 217 13.05 -12.73 7.14
N THR A 218 12.59 -12.28 5.97
CA THR A 218 11.67 -11.15 5.83
C THR A 218 10.23 -11.67 5.84
N ARG A 219 9.40 -11.21 6.77
CA ARG A 219 7.95 -11.41 6.67
C ARG A 219 7.38 -10.46 5.62
N VAL A 220 6.64 -10.98 4.69
CA VAL A 220 6.00 -10.23 3.60
C VAL A 220 4.50 -10.29 3.81
N VAL A 221 3.89 -9.15 4.08
CA VAL A 221 2.44 -9.04 4.27
C VAL A 221 1.88 -8.10 3.21
N VAL A 222 0.89 -8.58 2.48
CA VAL A 222 0.09 -7.81 1.53
C VAL A 222 -1.32 -7.72 2.09
N LEU A 223 -1.80 -6.50 2.29
CA LEU A 223 -3.18 -6.27 2.72
C LEU A 223 -4.11 -6.26 1.51
N ASP A 224 -5.34 -6.70 1.73
CA ASP A 224 -6.38 -6.70 0.72
C ASP A 224 -6.90 -5.28 0.42
N MET A 225 -7.78 -5.14 -0.55
CA MET A 225 -8.52 -3.91 -0.82
C MET A 225 -9.67 -3.70 0.19
N ASN A 226 -10.31 -2.54 0.14
CA ASN A 226 -11.52 -2.24 0.90
C ASN A 226 -12.62 -3.28 0.62
N GLY A 227 -13.37 -3.64 1.65
CA GLY A 227 -14.46 -4.63 1.58
C GLY A 227 -14.90 -5.11 2.96
N LYS A 228 -16.09 -5.72 3.04
CA LYS A 228 -16.66 -6.10 4.34
C LYS A 228 -15.88 -7.24 5.01
N ASN A 229 -15.53 -8.25 4.24
CA ASN A 229 -14.88 -9.48 4.72
C ASN A 229 -13.45 -9.61 4.17
N ARG A 230 -12.76 -8.49 3.96
CA ARG A 230 -11.41 -8.44 3.43
C ARG A 230 -10.43 -7.99 4.52
N VAL A 231 -9.26 -8.62 4.56
CA VAL A 231 -8.19 -8.29 5.52
C VAL A 231 -7.44 -7.05 5.03
N ASN A 232 -8.08 -5.89 5.19
CA ASN A 232 -7.56 -4.60 4.74
C ASN A 232 -6.89 -3.81 5.87
N LEU A 233 -7.12 -4.18 7.12
CA LEU A 233 -6.61 -3.47 8.28
C LEU A 233 -5.62 -4.36 9.04
N ALA A 234 -4.52 -3.75 9.50
CA ALA A 234 -3.59 -4.37 10.44
C ALA A 234 -3.15 -3.35 11.49
N ILE A 235 -2.93 -3.81 12.71
CA ILE A 235 -2.29 -3.05 13.79
C ILE A 235 -0.90 -3.64 13.99
N LEU A 236 0.11 -2.81 13.88
CA LEU A 236 1.51 -3.15 14.12
C LEU A 236 1.91 -2.74 15.54
N ASP A 237 2.38 -3.68 16.33
CA ASP A 237 3.13 -3.35 17.53
C ASP A 237 4.54 -2.88 17.13
N ALA A 238 4.80 -1.60 17.34
CA ALA A 238 6.06 -0.98 16.95
C ALA A 238 7.23 -1.33 17.88
N THR A 239 7.03 -2.22 18.87
CA THR A 239 8.09 -2.70 19.77
C THR A 239 8.51 -4.14 19.48
N THR A 240 7.62 -4.95 18.90
CA THR A 240 7.86 -6.37 18.59
C THR A 240 7.83 -6.70 17.12
N LEU A 241 7.18 -5.87 16.29
CA LEU A 241 6.80 -6.08 14.90
C LEU A 241 5.68 -7.12 14.73
N ASP A 242 4.94 -7.44 15.78
CA ASP A 242 3.77 -8.29 15.68
C ASP A 242 2.62 -7.56 14.99
N LEU A 243 1.80 -8.30 14.25
CA LEU A 243 0.66 -7.79 13.50
C LEU A 243 -0.62 -8.46 14.00
N GLU A 244 -1.62 -7.64 14.31
CA GLU A 244 -3.00 -8.06 14.47
C GLU A 244 -3.77 -7.66 13.20
N PHE A 245 -4.42 -8.62 12.54
CA PHE A 245 -5.22 -8.37 11.35
C PHE A 245 -6.69 -8.18 11.72
N LEU A 246 -7.36 -7.26 11.02
CA LEU A 246 -8.74 -6.91 11.32
C LEU A 246 -9.57 -6.82 10.03
N TYR A 247 -10.83 -7.20 10.15
CA TYR A 247 -11.86 -6.80 9.20
C TYR A 247 -12.27 -5.34 9.42
N ARG A 248 -12.97 -4.77 8.45
CA ARG A 248 -13.42 -3.37 8.50
C ARG A 248 -14.20 -3.00 9.77
N ASN A 249 -15.00 -3.92 10.31
CA ASN A 249 -15.80 -3.73 11.52
C ASN A 249 -15.00 -3.80 12.82
N GLY A 250 -13.71 -4.12 12.75
CA GLY A 250 -12.82 -4.24 13.90
C GLY A 250 -12.76 -5.64 14.50
N ASP A 251 -13.49 -6.60 13.96
CA ASP A 251 -13.35 -8.00 14.37
C ASP A 251 -11.98 -8.53 13.97
N PRO A 252 -11.34 -9.32 14.81
CA PRO A 252 -10.10 -10.00 14.46
C PRO A 252 -10.28 -10.85 13.20
N ALA A 253 -9.39 -10.65 12.23
CA ALA A 253 -9.32 -11.51 11.07
C ALA A 253 -8.28 -12.60 11.34
N VAL A 254 -8.73 -13.86 11.24
CA VAL A 254 -7.82 -14.99 11.12
C VAL A 254 -7.66 -15.25 9.63
N PRO A 255 -6.53 -14.83 9.03
CA PRO A 255 -6.33 -15.07 7.61
C PRO A 255 -6.27 -16.59 7.38
N ASP A 256 -7.12 -17.10 6.50
CA ASP A 256 -6.96 -18.46 6.00
C ASP A 256 -5.63 -18.53 5.26
N THR A 257 -4.70 -19.28 5.81
CA THR A 257 -3.39 -19.50 5.19
C THR A 257 -3.48 -20.56 4.07
N HIS A 258 -4.67 -21.01 3.73
CA HIS A 258 -4.90 -22.05 2.72
C HIS A 258 -6.12 -21.75 1.86
N GLU A 259 -5.90 -21.82 0.55
CA GLU A 259 -6.76 -21.83 -0.63
C GLU A 259 -7.53 -20.55 -0.99
N PRO A 260 -7.51 -20.18 -2.28
CA PRO A 260 -8.37 -19.14 -2.81
C PRO A 260 -9.82 -19.64 -2.83
N GLU A 261 -10.69 -19.07 -2.02
CA GLU A 261 -12.15 -19.27 -2.22
C GLU A 261 -12.49 -18.87 -3.66
N ARG A 262 -13.17 -19.77 -4.35
CA ARG A 262 -13.80 -19.49 -5.65
C ARG A 262 -14.79 -18.37 -5.42
N THR A 263 -14.50 -17.21 -5.98
CA THR A 263 -15.41 -16.08 -5.96
C THR A 263 -16.70 -16.45 -6.67
N ASP A 264 -17.80 -16.25 -5.97
CA ASP A 264 -19.15 -16.25 -6.52
C ASP A 264 -19.23 -15.22 -7.66
N ASP A 265 -19.60 -15.65 -8.87
CA ASP A 265 -19.55 -14.89 -10.12
C ASP A 265 -20.46 -13.66 -10.10
N GLY A 266 -19.89 -12.52 -9.79
CA GLY A 266 -20.47 -11.22 -10.10
C GLY A 266 -20.25 -10.85 -11.57
N ARG A 267 -21.07 -11.38 -12.51
CA ARG A 267 -21.11 -10.88 -13.88
C ARG A 267 -21.58 -9.42 -13.89
N PRO A 268 -20.98 -8.54 -14.68
CA PRO A 268 -21.55 -7.22 -14.88
C PRO A 268 -22.87 -7.38 -15.63
N GLY A 269 -23.94 -6.91 -14.99
CA GLY A 269 -25.25 -6.80 -15.61
C GLY A 269 -25.18 -5.84 -16.80
N SER A 270 -25.81 -6.25 -17.89
CA SER A 270 -26.04 -5.55 -19.15
C SER A 270 -26.61 -4.16 -19.02
#